data_51d9ea16065cf8431ceb6d83816b86af
#
_entry.id   51d9ea16065cf8431ceb6d83816b86af
#
_cell.length_a   1.000
_cell.length_b   1.000
_cell.length_c   1.000
_cell.angle_alpha   90.00
_cell.angle_beta   90.00
_cell.angle_gamma   90.00
#
_symmetry.space_group_name_H-M   'P 1'
#
loop_
_entity.id
_entity.type
_entity.pdbx_description
1 polymer ?
#
loop_
_entity_poly.entity_id
_entity_poly.type
_entity_poly.pdbx_seq_one_letter_code
_entity_poly.pdbx_strand_id
1 'polypeptide(L)'
;MITAISNLEPKSLWNIFEEITNIPRPSDHEEKIADFIINFAKNHNLKWEQDAIGNVIVDIEATEDKKHSPCVILQGHMDMVAVVENGYEHDFLNAPIEAYVDNDKIRAKHTTLGADNGIAIAMMLSLVKETNLSHGPLRFIFTVCEETSMKGALNLDKKYLQGDYLINLDSEDNGYLFVACAGSADINIKFNYEAVKTENTKAITFNLTGFKGGHSGADIHLGRANAIKLLASVLNNLSDNFDFFIQDIQGGTVRNSIPAKASVTVDVDVN
;
A
#
# COMPACT_ATOMS: atom_id res chain seq x y z
N MET A 1 21.37 4.91 24.50
CA MET A 1 20.18 5.80 24.55
C MET A 1 19.53 5.71 23.17
N ILE A 2 18.24 5.37 23.12
CA ILE A 2 17.50 5.39 21.85
C ILE A 2 17.27 6.87 21.51
N THR A 3 17.78 7.31 20.37
CA THR A 3 17.55 8.68 19.88
C THR A 3 16.09 8.81 19.51
N ALA A 4 15.37 9.80 20.04
CA ALA A 4 14.00 10.08 19.61
C ALA A 4 14.00 10.56 18.15
N ILE A 5 13.00 10.18 17.37
CA ILE A 5 12.86 10.55 15.94
C ILE A 5 12.82 12.08 15.81
N SER A 6 12.12 12.76 16.71
CA SER A 6 12.02 14.22 16.81
C SER A 6 13.37 14.95 17.02
N ASN A 7 14.43 14.23 17.34
CA ASN A 7 15.77 14.83 17.43
C ASN A 7 16.54 14.86 16.10
N LEU A 8 15.98 14.26 15.05
CA LEU A 8 16.57 14.26 13.72
C LEU A 8 16.33 15.61 12.99
N GLU A 9 17.17 15.91 12.02
CA GLU A 9 17.02 17.10 11.15
C GLU A 9 16.54 16.70 9.73
N PRO A 10 15.65 17.51 9.14
CA PRO A 10 15.02 18.73 9.66
C PRO A 10 13.93 18.43 10.71
N LYS A 11 13.94 19.18 11.80
CA LYS A 11 13.04 18.95 12.94
C LYS A 11 11.55 19.05 12.59
N SER A 12 11.20 19.98 11.72
CA SER A 12 9.80 20.16 11.26
C SER A 12 9.24 18.88 10.68
N LEU A 13 10.03 18.19 9.84
CA LEU A 13 9.65 16.92 9.22
C LEU A 13 9.53 15.79 10.26
N TRP A 14 10.58 15.58 11.05
CA TRP A 14 10.66 14.41 11.93
C TRP A 14 9.72 14.49 13.12
N ASN A 15 9.42 15.70 13.61
CA ASN A 15 8.39 15.89 14.63
C ASN A 15 7.02 15.48 14.11
N ILE A 16 6.65 15.90 12.88
CA ILE A 16 5.37 15.51 12.28
C ILE A 16 5.35 14.00 12.00
N PHE A 17 6.45 13.43 11.52
CA PHE A 17 6.51 11.99 11.28
C PHE A 17 6.33 11.19 12.58
N GLU A 18 6.96 11.60 13.67
CA GLU A 18 6.77 10.97 15.00
C GLU A 18 5.31 11.11 15.49
N GLU A 19 4.66 12.26 15.25
CA GLU A 19 3.23 12.42 15.54
C GLU A 19 2.38 11.44 14.71
N ILE A 20 2.68 11.27 13.42
CA ILE A 20 1.98 10.36 12.51
C ILE A 20 2.13 8.89 12.95
N THR A 21 3.30 8.47 13.45
CA THR A 21 3.49 7.10 13.94
C THR A 21 2.60 6.78 15.15
N ASN A 22 2.13 7.79 15.87
CA ASN A 22 1.19 7.63 16.98
C ASN A 22 -0.28 7.53 16.54
N ILE A 23 -0.58 7.69 15.24
CA ILE A 23 -1.93 7.69 14.71
C ILE A 23 -2.18 6.37 13.96
N PRO A 24 -3.03 5.49 14.49
CA PRO A 24 -3.49 4.30 13.79
C PRO A 24 -4.18 4.68 12.47
N ARG A 25 -3.72 4.07 11.35
CA ARG A 25 -4.19 4.40 10.00
C ARG A 25 -4.09 3.22 9.01
N PRO A 26 -4.49 1.98 9.39
CA PRO A 26 -4.52 0.91 8.40
C PRO A 26 -5.54 1.24 7.32
N SER A 27 -5.38 0.66 6.12
CA SER A 27 -6.29 0.87 4.99
C SER A 27 -7.75 0.64 5.41
N ASP A 28 -8.67 1.43 4.86
CA ASP A 28 -10.10 1.52 5.20
C ASP A 28 -10.41 2.08 6.61
N HIS A 29 -9.41 2.60 7.35
CA HIS A 29 -9.55 3.20 8.68
C HIS A 29 -8.68 4.46 8.85
N GLU A 30 -8.75 5.36 7.88
CA GLU A 30 -7.92 6.57 7.80
C GLU A 30 -8.53 7.78 8.52
N GLU A 31 -9.67 7.65 9.20
CA GLU A 31 -10.38 8.78 9.81
C GLU A 31 -9.50 9.56 10.79
N LYS A 32 -8.70 8.86 11.59
CA LYS A 32 -7.85 9.50 12.61
C LYS A 32 -6.74 10.36 11.99
N ILE A 33 -6.11 9.87 10.92
CA ILE A 33 -5.07 10.62 10.21
C ILE A 33 -5.67 11.74 9.38
N ALA A 34 -6.85 11.55 8.78
CA ALA A 34 -7.59 12.60 8.10
C ALA A 34 -7.95 13.74 9.07
N ASP A 35 -8.46 13.43 10.25
CA ASP A 35 -8.73 14.41 11.31
C ASP A 35 -7.47 15.16 11.75
N PHE A 36 -6.33 14.48 11.87
CA PHE A 36 -5.05 15.10 12.17
C PHE A 36 -4.67 16.14 11.12
N ILE A 37 -4.74 15.79 9.83
CA ILE A 37 -4.41 16.68 8.71
C ILE A 37 -5.38 17.87 8.67
N ILE A 38 -6.69 17.63 8.85
CA ILE A 38 -7.72 18.68 8.89
C ILE A 38 -7.47 19.64 10.06
N ASN A 39 -7.16 19.12 11.24
CA ASN A 39 -6.87 19.94 12.40
C ASN A 39 -5.56 20.73 12.22
N PHE A 40 -4.56 20.13 11.57
CA PHE A 40 -3.34 20.84 11.18
C PHE A 40 -3.67 22.01 10.26
N ALA A 41 -4.47 21.80 9.21
CA ALA A 41 -4.88 22.83 8.28
C ALA A 41 -5.66 23.97 8.98
N LYS A 42 -6.60 23.64 9.87
CA LYS A 42 -7.34 24.62 10.69
C LYS A 42 -6.41 25.47 11.56
N ASN A 43 -5.44 24.84 12.24
CA ASN A 43 -4.51 25.52 13.14
C ASN A 43 -3.55 26.47 12.40
N HIS A 44 -3.34 26.25 11.10
CA HIS A 44 -2.53 27.11 10.23
C HIS A 44 -3.37 28.03 9.32
N ASN A 45 -4.69 28.12 9.55
CA ASN A 45 -5.63 28.92 8.75
C ASN A 45 -5.60 28.61 7.25
N LEU A 46 -5.37 27.36 6.88
CA LEU A 46 -5.36 26.89 5.50
C LEU A 46 -6.77 26.53 5.03
N LYS A 47 -7.02 26.66 3.74
CA LYS A 47 -8.23 26.13 3.10
C LYS A 47 -8.12 24.63 2.99
N TRP A 48 -9.17 23.93 3.34
CA TRP A 48 -9.23 22.46 3.25
C TRP A 48 -10.63 21.99 2.84
N GLU A 49 -10.67 20.82 2.23
CA GLU A 49 -11.89 20.10 1.89
C GLU A 49 -11.66 18.61 2.12
N GLN A 50 -12.67 17.90 2.61
CA GLN A 50 -12.69 16.43 2.63
C GLN A 50 -13.78 15.98 1.68
N ASP A 51 -13.44 15.10 0.72
CA ASP A 51 -14.42 14.56 -0.22
C ASP A 51 -15.26 13.43 0.39
N ALA A 52 -16.28 12.99 -0.34
CA ALA A 52 -17.19 11.95 0.12
C ALA A 52 -16.51 10.54 0.27
N ILE A 53 -15.34 10.37 -0.32
CA ILE A 53 -14.57 9.12 -0.23
C ILE A 53 -13.66 9.11 1.00
N GLY A 54 -13.33 10.30 1.53
CA GLY A 54 -12.44 10.49 2.67
C GLY A 54 -11.10 11.14 2.31
N ASN A 55 -10.82 11.43 1.04
CA ASN A 55 -9.61 12.15 0.66
C ASN A 55 -9.61 13.55 1.28
N VAL A 56 -8.45 14.03 1.70
CA VAL A 56 -8.28 15.39 2.24
C VAL A 56 -7.47 16.22 1.27
N ILE A 57 -7.98 17.41 0.97
CA ILE A 57 -7.35 18.38 0.09
C ILE A 57 -7.05 19.63 0.91
N VAL A 58 -5.81 20.15 0.80
CA VAL A 58 -5.38 21.37 1.50
C VAL A 58 -4.75 22.32 0.49
N ASP A 59 -5.26 23.54 0.42
CA ASP A 59 -4.73 24.59 -0.45
C ASP A 59 -3.89 25.59 0.36
N ILE A 60 -2.69 25.88 -0.13
CA ILE A 60 -1.75 26.85 0.43
C ILE A 60 -1.55 27.98 -0.58
N GLU A 61 -1.82 29.20 -0.15
CA GLU A 61 -1.62 30.37 -0.99
C GLU A 61 -0.14 30.63 -1.24
N ALA A 62 0.20 31.17 -2.41
CA ALA A 62 1.57 31.53 -2.75
C ALA A 62 2.13 32.58 -1.80
N THR A 63 3.44 32.57 -1.59
CA THR A 63 4.13 33.71 -0.98
C THR A 63 4.01 34.96 -1.88
N GLU A 64 4.13 36.15 -1.29
CA GLU A 64 3.90 37.41 -2.00
C GLU A 64 4.72 37.56 -3.28
N ASP A 65 5.98 37.10 -3.25
CA ASP A 65 6.94 37.14 -4.34
C ASP A 65 6.70 36.09 -5.44
N LYS A 66 5.77 35.10 -5.21
CA LYS A 66 5.52 33.96 -6.10
C LYS A 66 4.05 33.81 -6.53
N LYS A 67 3.24 34.85 -6.39
CA LYS A 67 1.79 34.82 -6.72
C LYS A 67 1.48 34.39 -8.17
N HIS A 68 2.41 34.62 -9.08
CA HIS A 68 2.25 34.29 -10.49
C HIS A 68 3.02 33.02 -10.90
N SER A 69 3.58 32.30 -9.92
CA SER A 69 4.25 31.03 -10.18
C SER A 69 3.23 29.92 -10.45
N PRO A 70 3.64 28.86 -11.19
CA PRO A 70 2.78 27.70 -11.42
C PRO A 70 2.29 27.06 -10.10
N CYS A 71 1.07 26.54 -10.15
CA CYS A 71 0.50 25.76 -9.06
C CYS A 71 1.06 24.35 -9.06
N VAL A 72 1.60 23.92 -7.93
CA VAL A 72 2.12 22.55 -7.76
C VAL A 72 1.20 21.77 -6.83
N ILE A 73 0.77 20.61 -7.32
CA ILE A 73 0.01 19.64 -6.54
C ILE A 73 1.02 18.62 -6.00
N LEU A 74 1.02 18.41 -4.69
CA LEU A 74 1.76 17.32 -4.04
C LEU A 74 0.74 16.27 -3.58
N GLN A 75 1.00 14.99 -3.86
CA GLN A 75 0.08 13.92 -3.54
C GLN A 75 0.80 12.78 -2.82
N GLY A 76 0.16 12.23 -1.79
CA GLY A 76 0.53 11.04 -1.07
C GLY A 76 -0.70 10.36 -0.46
N HIS A 77 -0.56 9.12 0.02
CA HIS A 77 -1.67 8.41 0.64
C HIS A 77 -1.59 8.41 2.17
N MET A 78 -2.76 8.24 2.80
CA MET A 78 -2.91 8.32 4.26
C MET A 78 -2.79 6.97 4.94
N ASP A 79 -3.20 5.91 4.28
CA ASP A 79 -3.19 4.55 4.83
C ASP A 79 -1.78 3.95 4.90
N MET A 80 -1.68 2.80 5.51
CA MET A 80 -0.48 1.98 5.57
C MET A 80 -0.82 0.50 5.60
N VAL A 81 0.09 -0.32 5.09
CA VAL A 81 0.03 -1.77 5.26
C VAL A 81 0.17 -2.15 6.74
N ALA A 82 -0.79 -2.88 7.27
CA ALA A 82 -0.86 -3.30 8.66
C ALA A 82 -0.39 -4.76 8.80
N VAL A 83 0.93 -4.97 9.00
CA VAL A 83 1.52 -6.30 9.16
C VAL A 83 2.34 -6.35 10.44
N VAL A 84 2.21 -7.45 11.18
CA VAL A 84 2.94 -7.75 12.40
C VAL A 84 3.87 -8.95 12.19
N GLU A 85 4.99 -8.95 12.88
CA GLU A 85 5.96 -10.06 12.87
C GLU A 85 5.35 -11.33 13.50
N ASN A 86 5.70 -12.51 12.97
CA ASN A 86 5.20 -13.78 13.47
C ASN A 86 5.50 -13.97 14.97
N GLY A 87 4.46 -14.28 15.72
CA GLY A 87 4.55 -14.50 17.17
C GLY A 87 4.32 -13.25 18.02
N TYR A 88 4.00 -12.11 17.40
CA TYR A 88 3.61 -10.87 18.07
C TYR A 88 2.17 -10.51 17.72
N GLU A 89 1.57 -9.66 18.55
CA GLU A 89 0.25 -9.10 18.34
C GLU A 89 0.32 -7.57 18.38
N HIS A 90 -0.45 -6.90 17.54
CA HIS A 90 -0.57 -5.45 17.52
C HIS A 90 -1.97 -5.02 17.08
N ASP A 91 -2.55 -4.08 17.81
CA ASP A 91 -3.84 -3.49 17.46
C ASP A 91 -3.67 -2.26 16.57
N PHE A 92 -3.61 -2.48 15.25
CA PHE A 92 -3.45 -1.40 14.27
C PHE A 92 -4.62 -0.40 14.24
N LEU A 93 -5.72 -0.66 14.92
CA LEU A 93 -6.84 0.28 14.99
C LEU A 93 -6.70 1.26 16.16
N ASN A 94 -5.97 0.88 17.23
CA ASN A 94 -5.95 1.69 18.46
C ASN A 94 -4.56 1.93 19.04
N ALA A 95 -3.55 1.13 18.68
CA ALA A 95 -2.21 1.26 19.23
C ALA A 95 -1.26 2.03 18.29
N PRO A 96 -0.36 2.87 18.81
CA PRO A 96 0.66 3.56 18.04
C PRO A 96 1.73 2.59 17.54
N ILE A 97 2.43 2.95 16.46
CA ILE A 97 3.60 2.24 16.00
C ILE A 97 4.81 2.60 16.87
N GLU A 98 5.46 1.61 17.47
CA GLU A 98 6.70 1.81 18.22
C GLU A 98 7.89 2.03 17.26
N ALA A 99 8.02 3.26 16.76
CA ALA A 99 9.10 3.62 15.85
C ALA A 99 10.37 4.04 16.63
N TYR A 100 11.53 3.70 16.09
CA TYR A 100 12.83 4.01 16.71
C TYR A 100 13.91 4.26 15.66
N VAL A 101 14.97 4.97 16.06
CA VAL A 101 16.16 5.19 15.22
C VAL A 101 17.12 4.03 15.41
N ASP A 102 17.48 3.38 14.29
CA ASP A 102 18.49 2.33 14.21
C ASP A 102 19.61 2.76 13.25
N ASN A 103 20.70 3.30 13.81
CA ASN A 103 21.81 3.89 13.07
C ASN A 103 21.33 5.02 12.13
N ASP A 104 21.37 4.82 10.83
CA ASP A 104 20.95 5.74 9.77
C ASP A 104 19.51 5.51 9.29
N LYS A 105 18.76 4.64 9.96
CA LYS A 105 17.39 4.22 9.57
C LYS A 105 16.40 4.44 10.70
N ILE A 106 15.15 4.64 10.33
CA ILE A 106 14.02 4.53 11.23
C ILE A 106 13.33 3.20 10.99
N ARG A 107 13.02 2.50 12.07
CA ARG A 107 12.36 1.20 12.05
C ARG A 107 11.16 1.18 13.00
N ALA A 108 10.26 0.24 12.78
CA ALA A 108 9.23 -0.11 13.75
C ALA A 108 9.58 -1.43 14.44
N LYS A 109 9.11 -1.57 15.68
CA LYS A 109 9.33 -2.75 16.50
C LYS A 109 8.18 -3.74 16.26
N HIS A 110 8.51 -4.87 15.62
CA HIS A 110 7.59 -5.99 15.32
C HIS A 110 6.42 -5.68 14.39
N THR A 111 6.35 -4.47 13.81
CA THR A 111 5.30 -4.07 12.86
C THR A 111 5.89 -3.42 11.63
N THR A 112 5.07 -3.24 10.59
CA THR A 112 5.34 -2.26 9.54
C THR A 112 5.46 -0.86 10.14
N LEU A 113 6.32 0.00 9.55
CA LEU A 113 6.57 1.37 10.03
C LEU A 113 5.52 2.36 9.53
N GLY A 114 5.01 2.14 8.31
CA GLY A 114 4.13 3.09 7.63
C GLY A 114 4.85 4.36 7.16
N ALA A 115 6.18 4.30 6.89
CA ALA A 115 6.87 5.39 6.22
C ALA A 115 6.33 5.60 4.81
N ASP A 116 5.95 4.54 4.15
CA ASP A 116 5.07 4.46 3.01
C ASP A 116 3.61 4.60 3.52
N ASN A 117 2.87 5.67 3.26
CA ASN A 117 3.37 6.95 2.69
C ASN A 117 3.32 8.08 3.75
N GLY A 118 3.50 7.72 5.03
CA GLY A 118 3.52 8.67 6.16
C GLY A 118 4.60 9.73 6.06
N ILE A 119 5.73 9.40 5.38
CA ILE A 119 6.80 10.38 5.17
C ILE A 119 6.35 11.49 4.21
N ALA A 120 5.57 11.18 3.17
CA ALA A 120 5.01 12.18 2.26
C ALA A 120 4.05 13.13 2.99
N ILE A 121 3.20 12.60 3.89
CA ILE A 121 2.34 13.44 4.74
C ILE A 121 3.22 14.39 5.57
N ALA A 122 4.25 13.85 6.23
CA ALA A 122 5.16 14.66 7.05
C ALA A 122 5.89 15.71 6.20
N MET A 123 6.35 15.37 4.99
CA MET A 123 7.00 16.30 4.08
C MET A 123 6.05 17.44 3.67
N MET A 124 4.84 17.13 3.23
CA MET A 124 3.84 18.14 2.84
C MET A 124 3.51 19.08 4.00
N LEU A 125 3.21 18.54 5.18
CA LEU A 125 2.86 19.35 6.34
C LEU A 125 4.06 20.16 6.88
N SER A 126 5.29 19.64 6.74
CA SER A 126 6.50 20.38 7.15
C SER A 126 6.74 21.63 6.31
N LEU A 127 6.39 21.62 5.01
CA LEU A 127 6.50 22.82 4.16
C LEU A 127 5.71 24.00 4.70
N VAL A 128 4.55 23.75 5.32
CA VAL A 128 3.72 24.79 5.94
C VAL A 128 4.42 25.44 7.14
N LYS A 129 5.26 24.68 7.87
CA LYS A 129 6.01 25.18 9.03
C LYS A 129 7.27 25.97 8.64
N GLU A 130 7.73 25.86 7.40
CA GLU A 130 8.94 26.53 6.90
C GLU A 130 8.63 27.97 6.47
N THR A 131 8.66 28.88 7.42
CA THR A 131 8.28 30.31 7.20
C THR A 131 9.19 31.08 6.24
N ASN A 132 10.38 30.59 5.97
CA ASN A 132 11.35 31.22 5.06
C ASN A 132 11.34 30.65 3.64
N LEU A 133 10.43 29.71 3.36
CA LEU A 133 10.32 29.08 2.06
C LEU A 133 9.45 29.97 1.12
N SER A 134 10.02 30.43 0.02
CA SER A 134 9.30 31.13 -1.04
C SER A 134 8.73 30.09 -2.01
N HIS A 135 7.39 30.09 -2.22
CA HIS A 135 6.69 29.12 -3.07
C HIS A 135 5.50 29.70 -3.81
N GLY A 136 5.18 29.12 -4.97
CA GLY A 136 3.93 29.37 -5.69
C GLY A 136 2.73 28.76 -4.94
N PRO A 137 1.52 28.84 -5.52
CA PRO A 137 0.36 28.13 -4.97
C PRO A 137 0.65 26.65 -4.85
N LEU A 138 0.33 26.05 -3.69
CA LEU A 138 0.47 24.59 -3.47
C LEU A 138 -0.90 24.02 -3.17
N ARG A 139 -1.13 22.80 -3.65
CA ARG A 139 -2.24 21.94 -3.25
C ARG A 139 -1.71 20.62 -2.75
N PHE A 140 -2.10 20.23 -1.56
CA PHE A 140 -1.81 18.90 -1.03
C PHE A 140 -3.05 18.02 -1.19
N ILE A 141 -2.84 16.81 -1.70
CA ILE A 141 -3.89 15.80 -1.85
C ILE A 141 -3.45 14.56 -1.06
N PHE A 142 -4.24 14.21 -0.06
CA PHE A 142 -4.04 13.04 0.77
C PHE A 142 -5.14 12.04 0.44
N THR A 143 -4.77 10.91 -0.16
CA THR A 143 -5.72 9.89 -0.62
C THR A 143 -5.89 8.77 0.41
N VAL A 144 -7.02 8.07 0.34
CA VAL A 144 -7.34 6.89 1.17
C VAL A 144 -7.18 5.59 0.38
N CYS A 145 -6.97 4.47 1.08
CA CYS A 145 -7.01 3.10 0.55
C CYS A 145 -6.08 2.88 -0.66
N GLU A 146 -4.86 3.41 -0.65
CA GLU A 146 -3.89 3.18 -1.73
C GLU A 146 -3.47 1.71 -1.74
N GLU A 147 -3.08 1.19 -0.59
CA GLU A 147 -2.48 -0.13 -0.37
C GLU A 147 -3.43 -1.32 -0.65
N THR A 148 -4.72 -1.05 -0.76
CA THR A 148 -5.73 -2.10 -0.98
C THR A 148 -6.44 -1.98 -2.33
N SER A 149 -6.99 -0.81 -2.63
CA SER A 149 -7.93 -0.66 -3.74
C SER A 149 -7.72 0.57 -4.61
N MET A 150 -6.82 1.49 -4.22
CA MET A 150 -6.66 2.83 -4.80
C MET A 150 -7.98 3.63 -4.84
N LYS A 151 -8.93 3.29 -3.97
CA LYS A 151 -10.29 3.87 -3.93
C LYS A 151 -10.26 5.38 -3.90
N GLY A 152 -9.37 5.96 -3.09
CA GLY A 152 -9.22 7.41 -2.98
C GLY A 152 -8.84 8.06 -4.31
N ALA A 153 -7.76 7.59 -4.94
CA ALA A 153 -7.26 8.14 -6.19
C ALA A 153 -8.23 7.92 -7.36
N LEU A 154 -8.84 6.73 -7.46
CA LEU A 154 -9.77 6.38 -8.55
C LEU A 154 -11.07 7.19 -8.52
N ASN A 155 -11.49 7.67 -7.35
CA ASN A 155 -12.73 8.46 -7.18
C ASN A 155 -12.46 9.95 -6.91
N LEU A 156 -11.22 10.40 -7.01
CA LEU A 156 -10.87 11.80 -6.80
C LEU A 156 -11.52 12.69 -7.89
N ASP A 157 -12.23 13.72 -7.48
CA ASP A 157 -12.84 14.66 -8.42
C ASP A 157 -11.76 15.43 -9.18
N LYS A 158 -11.92 15.51 -10.50
CA LYS A 158 -11.01 16.23 -11.40
C LYS A 158 -10.83 17.70 -11.04
N LYS A 159 -11.78 18.33 -10.33
CA LYS A 159 -11.65 19.71 -9.84
C LYS A 159 -10.41 19.91 -8.96
N TYR A 160 -9.97 18.84 -8.25
CA TYR A 160 -8.79 18.89 -7.38
C TYR A 160 -7.47 18.75 -8.14
N LEU A 161 -7.52 18.26 -9.38
CA LEU A 161 -6.35 18.09 -10.25
C LEU A 161 -6.03 19.35 -11.10
N GLN A 162 -6.66 20.47 -10.80
CA GLN A 162 -6.39 21.76 -11.46
C GLN A 162 -5.11 22.38 -10.87
N GLY A 163 -4.01 22.18 -11.55
CA GLY A 163 -2.67 22.70 -11.25
C GLY A 163 -1.78 22.54 -12.47
N ASP A 164 -0.62 23.17 -12.46
CA ASP A 164 0.34 23.11 -13.57
C ASP A 164 1.23 21.87 -13.52
N TYR A 165 1.54 21.40 -12.30
CA TYR A 165 2.33 20.22 -12.04
C TYR A 165 1.69 19.40 -10.94
N LEU A 166 1.77 18.06 -11.07
CA LEU A 166 1.45 17.11 -10.01
C LEU A 166 2.69 16.26 -9.73
N ILE A 167 3.09 16.22 -8.47
CA ILE A 167 4.18 15.41 -7.97
C ILE A 167 3.60 14.41 -6.96
N ASN A 168 3.61 13.12 -7.32
CA ASN A 168 3.32 12.05 -6.40
C ASN A 168 4.58 11.77 -5.56
N LEU A 169 4.43 11.69 -4.25
CA LEU A 169 5.53 11.52 -3.29
C LEU A 169 5.66 10.08 -2.81
N ASP A 170 5.25 9.12 -3.63
CA ASP A 170 5.14 7.72 -3.30
C ASP A 170 6.19 6.85 -4.03
N SER A 171 7.35 7.43 -4.31
CA SER A 171 8.45 6.72 -4.92
C SER A 171 9.47 6.27 -3.88
N GLU A 172 9.82 4.99 -3.89
CA GLU A 172 10.78 4.38 -2.96
C GLU A 172 12.23 4.43 -3.47
N ASP A 173 12.45 4.69 -4.75
CA ASP A 173 13.78 4.68 -5.35
C ASP A 173 14.51 6.01 -5.18
N ASN A 174 15.59 6.00 -4.41
CA ASN A 174 16.38 7.20 -4.17
C ASN A 174 17.11 7.67 -5.44
N GLY A 175 16.96 8.97 -5.75
CA GLY A 175 17.64 9.62 -6.88
C GLY A 175 16.94 9.42 -8.23
N TYR A 176 15.74 8.88 -8.27
CA TYR A 176 14.94 8.72 -9.48
C TYR A 176 13.72 9.65 -9.49
N LEU A 177 13.39 10.15 -10.67
CA LEU A 177 12.15 10.84 -10.96
C LEU A 177 11.38 10.03 -12.00
N PHE A 178 10.26 9.43 -11.61
CA PHE A 178 9.41 8.67 -12.51
C PHE A 178 8.44 9.60 -13.24
N VAL A 179 8.46 9.54 -14.56
CA VAL A 179 7.62 10.37 -15.45
C VAL A 179 6.53 9.57 -16.15
N ALA A 180 6.44 8.27 -15.86
CA ALA A 180 5.42 7.36 -16.38
C ALA A 180 5.20 6.19 -15.42
N CYS A 181 4.05 5.55 -15.52
CA CYS A 181 3.74 4.32 -14.77
C CYS A 181 3.19 3.25 -15.73
N ALA A 182 3.28 1.98 -15.30
CA ALA A 182 2.61 0.88 -15.97
C ALA A 182 1.11 0.88 -15.65
N GLY A 183 0.31 0.44 -16.60
CA GLY A 183 -1.09 0.13 -16.35
C GLY A 183 -1.27 -1.31 -15.87
N SER A 184 -2.37 -1.59 -15.18
CA SER A 184 -2.78 -2.94 -14.79
C SER A 184 -4.24 -3.19 -15.11
N ALA A 185 -4.60 -4.47 -15.24
CA ALA A 185 -5.98 -4.91 -15.37
C ALA A 185 -6.19 -6.18 -14.55
N ASP A 186 -7.26 -6.20 -13.77
CA ASP A 186 -7.67 -7.39 -13.02
C ASP A 186 -8.72 -8.17 -13.80
N ILE A 187 -8.53 -9.48 -13.92
CA ILE A 187 -9.47 -10.39 -14.56
C ILE A 187 -9.96 -11.38 -13.50
N ASN A 188 -11.24 -11.31 -13.18
CA ASN A 188 -11.91 -12.25 -12.29
C ASN A 188 -12.67 -13.29 -13.10
N ILE A 189 -12.27 -14.56 -13.02
CA ILE A 189 -12.90 -15.67 -13.70
C ILE A 189 -13.62 -16.53 -12.67
N LYS A 190 -14.92 -16.74 -12.86
CA LYS A 190 -15.74 -17.59 -12.00
C LYS A 190 -16.22 -18.78 -12.81
N PHE A 191 -16.00 -19.98 -12.30
CA PHE A 191 -16.52 -21.21 -12.86
C PHE A 191 -17.62 -21.74 -11.97
N ASN A 192 -18.76 -22.11 -12.57
CA ASN A 192 -19.78 -22.91 -11.90
C ASN A 192 -19.41 -24.37 -12.03
N TYR A 193 -19.49 -25.14 -10.96
CA TYR A 193 -19.24 -26.56 -10.94
C TYR A 193 -20.33 -27.25 -10.10
N GLU A 194 -20.57 -28.51 -10.39
CA GLU A 194 -21.42 -29.37 -9.58
C GLU A 194 -20.54 -30.26 -8.72
N ALA A 195 -20.78 -30.22 -7.39
CA ALA A 195 -20.11 -31.12 -6.49
C ALA A 195 -20.64 -32.55 -6.65
N VAL A 196 -19.75 -33.49 -6.88
CA VAL A 196 -20.08 -34.91 -6.98
C VAL A 196 -19.58 -35.65 -5.77
N LYS A 197 -20.29 -36.65 -5.30
CA LYS A 197 -19.84 -37.53 -4.23
C LYS A 197 -19.00 -38.65 -4.86
N THR A 198 -17.76 -38.77 -4.43
CA THR A 198 -16.86 -39.85 -4.83
C THR A 198 -17.00 -41.03 -3.86
N GLU A 199 -16.93 -42.27 -4.41
CA GLU A 199 -16.95 -43.52 -3.63
C GLU A 199 -15.73 -44.37 -4.03
N ASN A 200 -15.15 -45.11 -3.10
CA ASN A 200 -13.95 -45.92 -3.31
C ASN A 200 -12.74 -45.14 -3.83
N THR A 201 -12.57 -43.91 -3.37
CA THR A 201 -11.45 -43.05 -3.74
C THR A 201 -10.49 -42.87 -2.59
N LYS A 202 -9.26 -42.46 -2.94
CA LYS A 202 -8.22 -42.04 -1.98
C LYS A 202 -7.81 -40.62 -2.28
N ALA A 203 -7.81 -39.78 -1.25
CA ALA A 203 -7.34 -38.42 -1.36
C ALA A 203 -5.81 -38.37 -1.42
N ILE A 204 -5.27 -37.64 -2.39
CA ILE A 204 -3.84 -37.36 -2.54
C ILE A 204 -3.66 -35.85 -2.60
N THR A 205 -2.77 -35.32 -1.76
CA THR A 205 -2.48 -33.88 -1.75
C THR A 205 -1.11 -33.61 -2.37
N PHE A 206 -1.08 -32.73 -3.37
CA PHE A 206 0.16 -32.19 -3.95
C PHE A 206 0.40 -30.80 -3.39
N ASN A 207 1.58 -30.60 -2.84
CA ASN A 207 2.02 -29.30 -2.30
C ASN A 207 3.24 -28.81 -3.09
N LEU A 208 3.09 -27.67 -3.76
CA LEU A 208 4.18 -26.96 -4.42
C LEU A 208 4.62 -25.82 -3.52
N THR A 209 5.86 -25.87 -3.06
CA THR A 209 6.45 -24.90 -2.12
C THR A 209 7.90 -24.60 -2.46
N GLY A 210 8.49 -23.62 -1.79
CA GLY A 210 9.92 -23.28 -1.96
C GLY A 210 10.20 -22.33 -3.12
N PHE A 211 9.18 -21.81 -3.78
CA PHE A 211 9.39 -20.78 -4.80
C PHE A 211 9.60 -19.41 -4.16
N LYS A 212 10.31 -18.52 -4.86
CA LYS A 212 10.72 -17.24 -4.31
C LYS A 212 9.55 -16.24 -4.22
N GLY A 213 8.55 -16.34 -5.11
CA GLY A 213 7.50 -15.34 -5.23
C GLY A 213 8.02 -13.98 -5.67
N GLY A 214 7.27 -12.91 -5.41
CA GLY A 214 7.65 -11.53 -5.68
C GLY A 214 6.50 -10.69 -6.23
N HIS A 215 6.76 -9.41 -6.48
CA HIS A 215 5.77 -8.50 -7.02
C HIS A 215 5.45 -8.85 -8.48
N SER A 216 4.15 -8.92 -8.83
CA SER A 216 3.72 -9.36 -10.18
C SER A 216 4.08 -8.40 -11.31
N GLY A 217 4.34 -7.14 -11.00
CA GLY A 217 4.86 -6.13 -11.93
C GLY A 217 6.37 -5.98 -11.84
N ALA A 218 6.87 -5.50 -10.70
CA ALA A 218 8.28 -5.16 -10.52
C ALA A 218 9.25 -6.34 -10.71
N ASP A 219 8.84 -7.56 -10.30
CA ASP A 219 9.68 -8.76 -10.38
C ASP A 219 9.37 -9.69 -11.57
N ILE A 220 8.39 -9.35 -12.41
CA ILE A 220 7.94 -10.23 -13.50
C ILE A 220 9.07 -10.55 -14.50
N HIS A 221 9.97 -9.58 -14.73
CA HIS A 221 11.11 -9.72 -15.62
C HIS A 221 12.16 -10.73 -15.13
N LEU A 222 12.13 -11.10 -13.84
CA LEU A 222 13.07 -12.04 -13.23
C LEU A 222 12.72 -13.50 -13.52
N GLY A 223 11.60 -13.77 -14.22
CA GLY A 223 11.20 -15.13 -14.62
C GLY A 223 10.94 -16.07 -13.45
N ARG A 224 10.48 -15.55 -12.31
CA ARG A 224 10.17 -16.35 -11.11
C ARG A 224 9.02 -17.31 -11.38
N ALA A 225 9.14 -18.53 -10.85
CA ALA A 225 8.12 -19.54 -11.00
C ALA A 225 6.82 -19.16 -10.30
N ASN A 226 5.70 -19.35 -10.99
CA ASN A 226 4.34 -19.19 -10.47
C ASN A 226 3.82 -20.58 -10.07
N ALA A 227 3.65 -20.81 -8.76
CA ALA A 227 3.25 -22.11 -8.22
C ALA A 227 1.89 -22.58 -8.75
N ILE A 228 0.92 -21.68 -8.96
CA ILE A 228 -0.42 -22.02 -9.51
C ILE A 228 -0.27 -22.53 -10.94
N LYS A 229 0.49 -21.85 -11.79
CA LYS A 229 0.71 -22.27 -13.19
C LYS A 229 1.40 -23.63 -13.26
N LEU A 230 2.38 -23.87 -12.41
CA LEU A 230 3.08 -25.14 -12.35
C LEU A 230 2.14 -26.27 -11.86
N LEU A 231 1.35 -26.01 -10.82
CA LEU A 231 0.38 -26.97 -10.33
C LEU A 231 -0.67 -27.33 -11.40
N ALA A 232 -1.20 -26.32 -12.10
CA ALA A 232 -2.12 -26.55 -13.21
C ALA A 232 -1.50 -27.37 -14.34
N SER A 233 -0.22 -27.14 -14.66
CA SER A 233 0.50 -27.94 -15.67
C SER A 233 0.68 -29.39 -15.21
N VAL A 234 0.96 -29.63 -13.93
CA VAL A 234 1.05 -30.99 -13.37
C VAL A 234 -0.31 -31.69 -13.46
N LEU A 235 -1.38 -31.03 -13.05
CA LEU A 235 -2.72 -31.60 -13.10
C LEU A 235 -3.15 -31.91 -14.55
N ASN A 236 -2.88 -31.01 -15.48
CA ASN A 236 -3.19 -31.24 -16.89
C ASN A 236 -2.45 -32.45 -17.46
N ASN A 237 -1.16 -32.63 -17.14
CA ASN A 237 -0.42 -33.81 -17.57
C ASN A 237 -0.91 -35.10 -16.90
N LEU A 238 -1.36 -35.02 -15.64
CA LEU A 238 -1.94 -36.17 -14.94
C LEU A 238 -3.30 -36.57 -15.56
N SER A 239 -4.13 -35.61 -15.95
CA SER A 239 -5.45 -35.87 -16.53
C SER A 239 -5.39 -36.56 -17.89
N ASP A 240 -4.25 -36.53 -18.58
CA ASP A 240 -4.06 -37.30 -19.84
C ASP A 240 -3.96 -38.82 -19.59
N ASN A 241 -3.68 -39.26 -18.36
CA ASN A 241 -3.42 -40.64 -18.05
C ASN A 241 -4.24 -41.21 -16.87
N PHE A 242 -4.83 -40.32 -16.06
CA PHE A 242 -5.54 -40.70 -14.84
C PHE A 242 -6.82 -39.91 -14.68
N ASP A 243 -7.89 -40.58 -14.31
CA ASP A 243 -9.13 -39.93 -13.87
C ASP A 243 -9.01 -39.55 -12.39
N PHE A 244 -9.34 -38.30 -12.07
CA PHE A 244 -9.42 -37.83 -10.72
C PHE A 244 -10.43 -36.69 -10.56
N PHE A 245 -10.89 -36.48 -9.34
CA PHE A 245 -11.75 -35.35 -8.98
C PHE A 245 -10.96 -34.38 -8.10
N ILE A 246 -11.12 -33.08 -8.32
CA ILE A 246 -10.50 -32.05 -7.47
C ILE A 246 -11.39 -31.86 -6.24
N GLN A 247 -10.87 -32.16 -5.05
CA GLN A 247 -11.52 -31.95 -3.77
C GLN A 247 -11.33 -30.51 -3.27
N ASP A 248 -10.09 -30.01 -3.37
CA ASP A 248 -9.70 -28.66 -2.96
C ASP A 248 -8.51 -28.18 -3.78
N ILE A 249 -8.46 -26.87 -4.08
CA ILE A 249 -7.31 -26.25 -4.74
C ILE A 249 -7.08 -24.85 -4.16
N GLN A 250 -5.85 -24.56 -3.78
CA GLN A 250 -5.47 -23.29 -3.19
C GLN A 250 -4.14 -22.81 -3.76
N GLY A 251 -3.97 -21.47 -3.84
CA GLY A 251 -2.71 -20.88 -4.26
C GLY A 251 -2.77 -19.36 -4.34
N GLY A 252 -1.63 -18.74 -4.09
CA GLY A 252 -1.54 -17.28 -3.99
C GLY A 252 -2.15 -16.74 -2.69
N THR A 253 -1.73 -15.55 -2.30
CA THR A 253 -2.22 -14.86 -1.09
C THR A 253 -2.81 -13.49 -1.43
N VAL A 254 -2.17 -12.77 -2.34
CA VAL A 254 -2.59 -11.44 -2.80
C VAL A 254 -2.47 -11.35 -4.33
N ARG A 255 -3.32 -10.52 -4.94
CA ARG A 255 -3.45 -10.43 -6.40
C ARG A 255 -2.22 -9.88 -7.13
N ASN A 256 -1.44 -9.04 -6.47
CA ASN A 256 -0.23 -8.40 -6.99
C ASN A 256 1.06 -9.16 -6.67
N SER A 257 0.97 -10.43 -6.24
CA SER A 257 2.13 -11.26 -5.93
C SER A 257 2.21 -12.48 -6.86
N ILE A 258 3.42 -12.82 -7.30
CA ILE A 258 3.71 -14.08 -7.99
C ILE A 258 3.56 -15.21 -6.96
N PRO A 259 2.62 -16.17 -7.13
CA PRO A 259 2.37 -17.21 -6.14
C PRO A 259 3.59 -18.07 -5.86
N ALA A 260 4.06 -18.07 -4.60
CA ALA A 260 5.19 -18.86 -4.13
C ALA A 260 4.81 -20.27 -3.66
N LYS A 261 3.51 -20.51 -3.43
CA LYS A 261 2.96 -21.78 -2.96
C LYS A 261 1.63 -22.05 -3.65
N ALA A 262 1.35 -23.32 -3.89
CA ALA A 262 0.04 -23.82 -4.30
C ALA A 262 -0.16 -25.25 -3.81
N SER A 263 -1.40 -25.65 -3.57
CA SER A 263 -1.75 -27.00 -3.19
C SER A 263 -3.03 -27.46 -3.86
N VAL A 264 -3.15 -28.74 -4.08
CA VAL A 264 -4.38 -29.39 -4.56
C VAL A 264 -4.56 -30.70 -3.85
N THR A 265 -5.77 -31.02 -3.48
CA THR A 265 -6.16 -32.36 -3.05
C THR A 265 -7.06 -32.96 -4.12
N VAL A 266 -6.71 -34.10 -4.62
CA VAL A 266 -7.46 -34.87 -5.62
C VAL A 266 -7.90 -36.21 -5.06
N ASP A 267 -9.10 -36.65 -5.44
CA ASP A 267 -9.60 -37.99 -5.19
C ASP A 267 -9.30 -38.85 -6.42
N VAL A 268 -8.58 -39.95 -6.22
CA VAL A 268 -8.28 -40.95 -7.26
C VAL A 268 -8.97 -42.27 -6.93
N ASP A 269 -9.45 -42.97 -7.97
CA ASP A 269 -10.03 -44.31 -7.81
C ASP A 269 -8.94 -45.29 -7.32
N VAL A 270 -9.29 -46.17 -6.40
CA VAL A 270 -8.40 -47.19 -5.83
C VAL A 270 -8.57 -48.59 -6.41
N ASN A 271 -9.43 -48.71 -7.44
CA ASN A 271 -9.66 -50.00 -8.15
C ASN A 271 -8.57 -50.32 -9.18
#